data_2c1756abfc73b09d19f75bdde696eaec
#
_entry.id   2c1756abfc73b09d19f75bdde696eaec
#
_cell.length_a   1.000
_cell.length_b   1.000
_cell.length_c   1.000
_cell.angle_alpha   90.00
_cell.angle_beta   90.00
_cell.angle_gamma   90.00
#
_symmetry.space_group_name_H-M   'P 1'
#
loop_
_entity.id
_entity.type
_entity.pdbx_description
1 polymer ?
#
loop_
_entity_poly.entity_id
_entity_poly.type
_entity_poly.pdbx_seq_one_letter_code
_entity_poly.pdbx_strand_id
1 'polypeptide(L)'
;MPPRLATVRFVTMSVPPVTKPTAPITISRGLIPSATRLALYGPEGVGKTSLAAGFPEPVFIDTEGGTAHLDVARFSRPRAWAELLAAITHLLTVEHGHKTLVIDSIDWAEKLLIEEVCRKANKDGLEDFGYGKGLVYLAEEFARFLALLEKLRERGVHVVLVGHSTIRKFEAPDAAGSYDRYELKLTKHVAALVKEWVDALIFVNFVTKVTEKDGKQRAVGGRERVVHTTHTAAWDAKNRYGLDDKLPCVSASLAPLFARVAASVPSVPPVPAVAVAATPTVLPAPRPGPVLLITREQVETLDLFWRTLNKTAADRAKAFAWVGCDTIDLAWDELTSDQAHRLIAKLQEQITKITAAGKGGTQ
;
A
#
# COMPACT_ATOMS: atom_id res chain seq x y z
N MET A 1 66.18 13.51 14.44
CA MET A 1 65.25 13.49 13.28
C MET A 1 63.84 13.83 13.79
N PRO A 2 63.24 14.96 13.38
CA PRO A 2 61.85 15.26 13.76
C PRO A 2 60.85 14.48 12.91
N PRO A 3 59.64 14.11 13.43
CA PRO A 3 58.65 13.34 12.71
C PRO A 3 57.99 14.19 11.61
N ARG A 4 57.82 13.56 10.42
CA ARG A 4 57.14 14.16 9.28
C ARG A 4 55.63 14.30 9.57
N LEU A 5 55.14 15.55 9.52
CA LEU A 5 53.73 15.87 9.51
C LEU A 5 53.04 15.29 8.28
N ALA A 6 52.03 14.43 8.50
CA ALA A 6 51.18 13.93 7.42
C ALA A 6 50.25 15.03 6.91
N THR A 7 50.36 15.34 5.63
CA THR A 7 49.47 16.30 4.95
C THR A 7 48.09 15.69 4.76
N VAL A 8 47.11 16.19 5.51
CA VAL A 8 45.70 15.84 5.33
C VAL A 8 45.20 16.48 4.01
N ARG A 9 44.95 15.66 3.00
CA ARG A 9 44.28 16.10 1.78
C ARG A 9 42.79 16.25 2.06
N PHE A 10 42.28 17.46 2.08
CA PHE A 10 40.84 17.73 2.01
C PHE A 10 40.32 17.32 0.65
N VAL A 11 39.47 16.27 0.60
CA VAL A 11 38.69 15.93 -0.59
C VAL A 11 37.56 16.93 -0.65
N THR A 12 37.67 17.90 -1.57
CA THR A 12 36.55 18.80 -1.91
C THR A 12 35.45 17.94 -2.54
N MET A 13 34.37 17.69 -1.80
CA MET A 13 33.16 17.11 -2.38
C MET A 13 32.57 18.14 -3.36
N SER A 14 32.66 17.84 -4.66
CA SER A 14 31.96 18.62 -5.67
C SER A 14 30.46 18.41 -5.50
N VAL A 15 29.73 19.48 -5.22
CA VAL A 15 28.26 19.47 -5.23
C VAL A 15 27.84 19.17 -6.67
N PRO A 16 26.99 18.14 -6.90
CA PRO A 16 26.52 17.85 -8.26
C PRO A 16 25.75 19.06 -8.80
N PRO A 17 25.84 19.34 -10.13
CA PRO A 17 25.13 20.45 -10.74
C PRO A 17 23.63 20.33 -10.48
N VAL A 18 23.01 21.40 -9.96
CA VAL A 18 21.57 21.49 -9.76
C VAL A 18 20.92 21.43 -11.15
N THR A 19 20.39 20.26 -11.50
CA THR A 19 19.58 20.12 -12.72
C THR A 19 18.31 20.95 -12.57
N LYS A 20 18.00 21.78 -13.58
CA LYS A 20 16.75 22.56 -13.58
C LYS A 20 15.56 21.60 -13.41
N PRO A 21 14.63 21.89 -12.48
CA PRO A 21 13.46 21.04 -12.31
C PRO A 21 12.68 20.97 -13.63
N THR A 22 12.32 19.76 -14.05
CA THR A 22 11.64 19.49 -15.33
C THR A 22 10.19 19.97 -15.34
N ALA A 23 9.62 20.30 -14.16
CA ALA A 23 8.29 20.86 -14.00
C ALA A 23 8.34 22.18 -13.23
N PRO A 24 7.44 23.14 -13.53
CA PRO A 24 7.38 24.40 -12.79
C PRO A 24 7.01 24.13 -11.33
N ILE A 25 7.77 24.69 -10.40
CA ILE A 25 7.45 24.66 -8.97
C ILE A 25 6.25 25.59 -8.75
N THR A 26 5.13 25.02 -8.30
CA THR A 26 3.89 25.78 -8.05
C THR A 26 3.65 25.91 -6.56
N ILE A 27 3.38 27.12 -6.11
CA ILE A 27 2.95 27.41 -4.72
C ILE A 27 1.44 27.56 -4.73
N SER A 28 0.72 26.74 -3.97
CA SER A 28 -0.72 26.82 -3.77
C SER A 28 -1.06 27.38 -2.39
N ARG A 29 -2.22 28.06 -2.27
CA ARG A 29 -2.76 28.58 -1.01
C ARG A 29 -4.23 28.19 -0.88
N GLY A 30 -4.67 27.93 0.36
CA GLY A 30 -6.04 27.56 0.68
C GLY A 30 -6.20 26.07 0.94
N LEU A 31 -7.46 25.65 1.09
CA LEU A 31 -7.82 24.24 1.28
C LEU A 31 -7.70 23.51 -0.06
N ILE A 32 -6.96 22.41 -0.07
CA ILE A 32 -6.84 21.54 -1.24
C ILE A 32 -7.85 20.40 -1.08
N PRO A 33 -8.89 20.37 -1.93
CA PRO A 33 -9.84 19.26 -1.93
C PRO A 33 -9.10 17.97 -2.25
N SER A 34 -9.31 16.94 -1.43
CA SER A 34 -8.69 15.64 -1.64
C SER A 34 -9.55 14.54 -1.04
N ALA A 35 -9.45 13.33 -1.60
CA ALA A 35 -10.09 12.16 -1.02
C ALA A 35 -9.51 11.86 0.37
N THR A 36 -10.33 11.33 1.26
CA THR A 36 -10.02 11.13 2.67
C THR A 36 -9.29 9.82 2.90
N ARG A 37 -8.34 9.84 3.83
CA ARG A 37 -7.71 8.65 4.41
C ARG A 37 -8.25 8.47 5.82
N LEU A 38 -9.05 7.44 6.03
CA LEU A 38 -9.72 7.14 7.29
C LEU A 38 -9.25 5.81 7.84
N ALA A 39 -8.91 5.73 9.11
CA ALA A 39 -8.85 4.48 9.85
C ALA A 39 -10.01 4.43 10.86
N LEU A 40 -10.75 3.33 10.82
CA LEU A 40 -11.91 3.05 11.67
C LEU A 40 -11.63 1.81 12.49
N TYR A 41 -11.43 1.92 13.80
CA TYR A 41 -11.05 0.79 14.63
C TYR A 41 -11.89 0.68 15.89
N GLY A 42 -11.91 -0.51 16.49
CA GLY A 42 -12.65 -0.81 17.72
C GLY A 42 -12.80 -2.30 17.95
N PRO A 43 -13.51 -2.70 19.03
CA PRO A 43 -13.76 -4.10 19.35
C PRO A 43 -14.47 -4.86 18.23
N GLU A 44 -14.35 -6.17 18.24
CA GLU A 44 -15.09 -7.06 17.37
C GLU A 44 -16.61 -6.86 17.58
N GLY A 45 -17.39 -6.96 16.51
CA GLY A 45 -18.87 -6.87 16.58
C GLY A 45 -19.44 -5.47 16.86
N VAL A 46 -18.61 -4.43 17.00
CA VAL A 46 -19.10 -3.05 17.26
C VAL A 46 -19.78 -2.40 16.05
N GLY A 47 -19.73 -3.02 14.87
CA GLY A 47 -20.41 -2.56 13.66
C GLY A 47 -19.59 -1.67 12.72
N LYS A 48 -18.26 -1.77 12.75
CA LYS A 48 -17.34 -1.03 11.87
C LYS A 48 -17.63 -1.25 10.39
N THR A 49 -17.78 -2.50 9.97
CA THR A 49 -18.11 -2.91 8.60
C THR A 49 -19.43 -2.31 8.14
N SER A 50 -20.49 -2.40 8.98
CA SER A 50 -21.80 -1.81 8.69
C SER A 50 -21.75 -0.27 8.60
N LEU A 51 -20.90 0.36 9.41
CA LEU A 51 -20.69 1.81 9.36
C LEU A 51 -20.01 2.18 8.02
N ALA A 52 -18.99 1.43 7.60
CA ALA A 52 -18.28 1.64 6.35
C ALA A 52 -19.14 1.33 5.10
N ALA A 53 -20.08 0.40 5.20
CA ALA A 53 -21.02 0.07 4.12
C ALA A 53 -21.93 1.24 3.72
N GLY A 54 -22.15 2.20 4.61
CA GLY A 54 -22.92 3.40 4.32
C GLY A 54 -22.10 4.59 3.81
N PHE A 55 -20.83 4.42 3.46
CA PHE A 55 -20.01 5.47 2.85
C PHE A 55 -20.29 5.62 1.35
N PRO A 56 -19.80 6.69 0.70
CA PRO A 56 -20.10 6.94 -0.72
C PRO A 56 -19.57 5.81 -1.63
N GLU A 57 -20.45 5.16 -2.39
CA GLU A 57 -20.16 4.12 -3.40
C GLU A 57 -19.01 3.18 -2.99
N PRO A 58 -19.14 2.44 -1.86
CA PRO A 58 -18.05 1.66 -1.31
C PRO A 58 -17.81 0.38 -2.12
N VAL A 59 -16.53 0.00 -2.24
CA VAL A 59 -16.10 -1.33 -2.66
C VAL A 59 -15.17 -1.91 -1.60
N PHE A 60 -15.38 -3.17 -1.24
CA PHE A 60 -14.66 -3.83 -0.16
C PHE A 60 -13.57 -4.77 -0.68
N ILE A 61 -12.42 -4.73 -0.03
CA ILE A 61 -11.46 -5.83 0.02
C ILE A 61 -11.64 -6.46 1.41
N ASP A 62 -12.41 -7.54 1.45
CA ASP A 62 -12.73 -8.26 2.68
C ASP A 62 -11.66 -9.34 2.95
N THR A 63 -10.75 -9.07 3.88
CA THR A 63 -9.62 -9.96 4.17
C THR A 63 -9.97 -11.07 5.16
N GLU A 64 -11.05 -10.92 5.93
CA GLU A 64 -11.46 -11.90 6.94
C GLU A 64 -12.75 -12.67 6.61
N GLY A 65 -13.53 -12.21 5.63
CA GLY A 65 -14.79 -12.85 5.21
C GLY A 65 -16.01 -12.35 5.99
N GLY A 66 -15.90 -11.17 6.62
CA GLY A 66 -16.96 -10.61 7.47
C GLY A 66 -18.12 -9.93 6.72
N THR A 67 -17.99 -9.64 5.43
CA THR A 67 -18.97 -8.85 4.68
C THR A 67 -20.12 -9.66 4.06
N ALA A 68 -20.09 -10.99 4.15
CA ALA A 68 -21.04 -11.87 3.43
C ALA A 68 -22.54 -11.59 3.71
N HIS A 69 -22.84 -11.01 4.87
CA HIS A 69 -24.20 -10.65 5.29
C HIS A 69 -24.64 -9.23 4.88
N LEU A 70 -23.78 -8.47 4.19
CA LEU A 70 -24.04 -7.10 3.74
C LEU A 70 -24.25 -7.08 2.23
N ASP A 71 -25.15 -6.24 1.77
CA ASP A 71 -25.31 -5.93 0.34
C ASP A 71 -24.34 -4.81 -0.04
N VAL A 72 -23.11 -5.19 -0.42
CA VAL A 72 -22.03 -4.27 -0.79
C VAL A 72 -21.21 -4.83 -1.96
N ALA A 73 -20.68 -3.96 -2.79
CA ALA A 73 -19.69 -4.34 -3.79
C ALA A 73 -18.40 -4.82 -3.09
N ARG A 74 -17.86 -5.96 -3.51
CA ARG A 74 -16.65 -6.53 -2.94
C ARG A 74 -15.83 -7.31 -3.94
N PHE A 75 -14.52 -7.28 -3.77
CA PHE A 75 -13.63 -8.21 -4.45
C PHE A 75 -13.71 -9.61 -3.84
N SER A 76 -13.27 -10.62 -4.59
CA SER A 76 -13.02 -11.94 -4.02
C SER A 76 -12.06 -11.81 -2.86
N ARG A 77 -12.30 -12.58 -1.78
CA ARG A 77 -11.46 -12.53 -0.58
C ARG A 77 -10.01 -12.88 -0.93
N PRO A 78 -9.05 -11.98 -0.69
CA PRO A 78 -7.64 -12.27 -0.95
C PRO A 78 -7.11 -13.31 0.06
N ARG A 79 -6.39 -14.30 -0.47
CA ARG A 79 -5.71 -15.35 0.31
C ARG A 79 -4.20 -15.13 0.37
N ALA A 80 -3.69 -14.21 -0.41
CA ALA A 80 -2.29 -13.83 -0.46
C ALA A 80 -2.15 -12.32 -0.61
N TRP A 81 -1.02 -11.78 -0.16
CA TRP A 81 -0.72 -10.36 -0.28
C TRP A 81 -0.79 -9.84 -1.72
N ALA A 82 -0.29 -10.64 -2.68
CA ALA A 82 -0.34 -10.29 -4.10
C ALA A 82 -1.77 -10.10 -4.64
N GLU A 83 -2.74 -10.90 -4.16
CA GLU A 83 -4.14 -10.78 -4.56
C GLU A 83 -4.77 -9.48 -4.03
N LEU A 84 -4.42 -9.08 -2.80
CA LEU A 84 -4.82 -7.79 -2.23
C LEU A 84 -4.28 -6.63 -3.07
N LEU A 85 -2.98 -6.66 -3.42
CA LEU A 85 -2.38 -5.65 -4.28
C LEU A 85 -3.01 -5.64 -5.68
N ALA A 86 -3.36 -6.80 -6.24
CA ALA A 86 -4.03 -6.91 -7.52
C ALA A 86 -5.42 -6.24 -7.51
N ALA A 87 -6.20 -6.40 -6.44
CA ALA A 87 -7.49 -5.73 -6.27
C ALA A 87 -7.36 -4.20 -6.26
N ILE A 88 -6.36 -3.67 -5.56
CA ILE A 88 -6.07 -2.23 -5.53
C ILE A 88 -5.60 -1.75 -6.91
N THR A 89 -4.73 -2.52 -7.57
CA THR A 89 -4.24 -2.20 -8.92
C THR A 89 -5.38 -2.20 -9.93
N HIS A 90 -6.36 -3.08 -9.80
CA HIS A 90 -7.56 -3.09 -10.63
C HIS A 90 -8.30 -1.74 -10.54
N LEU A 91 -8.52 -1.21 -9.33
CA LEU A 91 -9.13 0.11 -9.13
C LEU A 91 -8.27 1.26 -9.69
N LEU A 92 -6.96 1.07 -9.81
CA LEU A 92 -6.07 2.06 -10.41
C LEU A 92 -6.05 1.99 -11.95
N THR A 93 -6.43 0.89 -12.57
CA THR A 93 -6.22 0.66 -14.01
C THR A 93 -7.53 0.56 -14.79
N VAL A 94 -8.61 0.17 -14.14
CA VAL A 94 -9.93 0.00 -14.75
C VAL A 94 -10.85 1.16 -14.35
N GLU A 95 -11.65 1.63 -15.28
CA GLU A 95 -12.65 2.65 -15.02
C GLU A 95 -13.79 2.07 -14.17
N HIS A 96 -14.18 2.76 -13.10
CA HIS A 96 -15.20 2.28 -12.15
C HIS A 96 -15.96 3.45 -11.50
N GLY A 97 -17.17 3.17 -10.99
CA GLY A 97 -18.01 4.16 -10.30
C GLY A 97 -17.76 4.28 -8.80
N HIS A 98 -16.87 3.46 -8.21
CA HIS A 98 -16.64 3.44 -6.76
C HIS A 98 -15.90 4.69 -6.30
N LYS A 99 -16.36 5.29 -5.18
CA LYS A 99 -15.78 6.48 -4.55
C LYS A 99 -15.03 6.17 -3.28
N THR A 100 -15.22 4.99 -2.70
CA THR A 100 -14.58 4.58 -1.46
C THR A 100 -14.06 3.16 -1.57
N LEU A 101 -12.76 2.96 -1.34
CA LEU A 101 -12.18 1.65 -1.07
C LEU A 101 -12.19 1.39 0.43
N VAL A 102 -12.78 0.28 0.85
CA VAL A 102 -12.77 -0.20 2.23
C VAL A 102 -11.93 -1.47 2.33
N ILE A 103 -10.90 -1.47 3.18
CA ILE A 103 -10.10 -2.67 3.50
C ILE A 103 -10.54 -3.15 4.88
N ASP A 104 -11.17 -4.31 4.94
CA ASP A 104 -11.78 -4.90 6.13
C ASP A 104 -11.31 -6.35 6.33
N SER A 105 -10.34 -6.58 7.23
CA SER A 105 -9.69 -5.63 8.11
C SER A 105 -8.19 -5.49 7.80
N ILE A 106 -7.63 -4.36 8.23
CA ILE A 106 -6.21 -4.04 8.00
C ILE A 106 -5.27 -4.94 8.82
N ASP A 107 -5.70 -5.42 9.97
CA ASP A 107 -4.94 -6.36 10.79
C ASP A 107 -4.87 -7.76 10.16
N TRP A 108 -5.88 -8.18 9.40
CA TRP A 108 -5.79 -9.37 8.56
C TRP A 108 -4.96 -9.13 7.30
N ALA A 109 -5.01 -7.93 6.73
CA ALA A 109 -4.11 -7.55 5.64
C ALA A 109 -2.63 -7.57 6.10
N GLU A 110 -2.33 -7.10 7.33
CA GLU A 110 -0.99 -7.19 7.91
C GLU A 110 -0.52 -8.65 8.03
N LYS A 111 -1.40 -9.60 8.39
CA LYS A 111 -1.05 -11.02 8.44
C LYS A 111 -0.64 -11.56 7.06
N LEU A 112 -1.39 -11.23 6.00
CA LEU A 112 -1.03 -11.61 4.63
C LEU A 112 0.34 -11.04 4.24
N LEU A 113 0.65 -9.83 4.69
CA LEU A 113 1.96 -9.24 4.44
C LEU A 113 3.07 -9.93 5.23
N ILE A 114 2.83 -10.28 6.50
CA ILE A 114 3.79 -11.04 7.31
C ILE A 114 4.13 -12.37 6.63
N GLU A 115 3.12 -13.11 6.18
CA GLU A 115 3.30 -14.35 5.44
C GLU A 115 4.14 -14.14 4.17
N GLU A 116 3.88 -13.08 3.42
CA GLU A 116 4.63 -12.74 2.20
C GLU A 116 6.09 -12.36 2.48
N VAL A 117 6.34 -11.55 3.53
CA VAL A 117 7.70 -11.16 3.94
C VAL A 117 8.50 -12.39 4.38
N CYS A 118 7.89 -13.27 5.18
CA CYS A 118 8.52 -14.51 5.62
C CYS A 118 8.77 -15.46 4.45
N ARG A 119 7.80 -15.65 3.57
CA ARG A 119 7.91 -16.49 2.39
C ARG A 119 9.05 -16.05 1.46
N LYS A 120 9.14 -14.73 1.17
CA LYS A 120 10.20 -14.17 0.32
C LYS A 120 11.61 -14.41 0.88
N ALA A 121 11.75 -14.41 2.19
CA ALA A 121 13.01 -14.61 2.87
C ALA A 121 13.27 -16.07 3.27
N ASN A 122 12.35 -17.00 2.94
CA ASN A 122 12.38 -18.40 3.38
C ASN A 122 12.55 -18.51 4.91
N LYS A 123 11.65 -17.84 5.65
CA LYS A 123 11.56 -17.77 7.11
C LYS A 123 10.19 -18.25 7.58
N ASP A 124 10.13 -18.85 8.76
CA ASP A 124 8.89 -19.32 9.36
C ASP A 124 8.14 -18.20 10.09
N GLY A 125 8.86 -17.19 10.59
CA GLY A 125 8.31 -16.06 11.31
C GLY A 125 9.17 -14.80 11.25
N LEU A 126 8.62 -13.68 11.69
CA LEU A 126 9.36 -12.41 11.75
C LEU A 126 10.55 -12.44 12.70
N GLU A 127 10.51 -13.31 13.73
CA GLU A 127 11.57 -13.46 14.72
C GLU A 127 12.81 -14.11 14.13
N ASP A 128 12.67 -14.94 13.09
CA ASP A 128 13.78 -15.64 12.41
C ASP A 128 14.70 -14.70 11.63
N PHE A 129 14.31 -13.45 11.42
CA PHE A 129 15.17 -12.42 10.84
C PHE A 129 16.24 -11.92 11.81
N GLY A 130 16.08 -12.17 13.10
CA GLY A 130 16.97 -11.74 14.18
C GLY A 130 16.97 -10.21 14.41
N TYR A 131 17.25 -9.79 15.63
CA TYR A 131 17.41 -8.39 16.03
C TYR A 131 16.26 -7.45 15.57
N GLY A 132 15.03 -7.95 15.48
CA GLY A 132 13.86 -7.17 15.07
C GLY A 132 13.81 -6.74 13.59
N LYS A 133 14.74 -7.22 12.75
CA LYS A 133 14.78 -6.87 11.31
C LYS A 133 13.50 -7.24 10.57
N GLY A 134 12.84 -8.34 10.94
CA GLY A 134 11.56 -8.73 10.34
C GLY A 134 10.48 -7.65 10.46
N LEU A 135 10.41 -6.97 11.60
CA LEU A 135 9.49 -5.85 11.82
C LEU A 135 9.83 -4.61 10.97
N VAL A 136 11.13 -4.38 10.70
CA VAL A 136 11.58 -3.29 9.81
C VAL A 136 11.16 -3.60 8.37
N TYR A 137 11.42 -4.79 7.87
CA TYR A 137 11.00 -5.20 6.52
C TYR A 137 9.48 -5.15 6.35
N LEU A 138 8.74 -5.60 7.37
CA LEU A 138 7.29 -5.50 7.38
C LEU A 138 6.83 -4.05 7.25
N ALA A 139 7.42 -3.12 8.02
CA ALA A 139 7.09 -1.71 7.99
C ALA A 139 7.43 -1.06 6.64
N GLU A 140 8.56 -1.41 6.03
CA GLU A 140 8.95 -0.92 4.70
C GLU A 140 7.97 -1.37 3.62
N GLU A 141 7.58 -2.64 3.60
CA GLU A 141 6.59 -3.15 2.64
C GLU A 141 5.21 -2.55 2.88
N PHE A 142 4.84 -2.34 4.15
CA PHE A 142 3.58 -1.68 4.49
C PHE A 142 3.57 -0.22 4.06
N ALA A 143 4.70 0.48 4.16
CA ALA A 143 4.83 1.85 3.65
C ALA A 143 4.64 1.90 2.11
N ARG A 144 5.14 0.91 1.35
CA ARG A 144 4.88 0.78 -0.10
C ARG A 144 3.40 0.56 -0.39
N PHE A 145 2.74 -0.23 0.43
CA PHE A 145 1.29 -0.43 0.34
C PHE A 145 0.51 0.87 0.58
N LEU A 146 0.84 1.65 1.61
CA LEU A 146 0.23 2.96 1.84
C LEU A 146 0.48 3.93 0.67
N ALA A 147 1.67 3.89 0.07
CA ALA A 147 1.98 4.66 -1.13
C ALA A 147 1.13 4.24 -2.35
N LEU A 148 0.77 2.95 -2.47
CA LEU A 148 -0.15 2.48 -3.49
C LEU A 148 -1.58 3.00 -3.25
N LEU A 149 -2.04 2.99 -2.00
CA LEU A 149 -3.34 3.57 -1.61
C LEU A 149 -3.38 5.09 -1.84
N GLU A 150 -2.25 5.78 -1.68
CA GLU A 150 -2.15 7.21 -1.97
C GLU A 150 -2.46 7.52 -3.44
N LYS A 151 -2.06 6.66 -4.39
CA LYS A 151 -2.41 6.80 -5.81
C LYS A 151 -3.92 6.72 -6.06
N LEU A 152 -4.66 5.91 -5.28
CA LEU A 152 -6.14 5.91 -5.34
C LEU A 152 -6.71 7.24 -4.82
N ARG A 153 -6.19 7.74 -3.72
CA ARG A 153 -6.58 9.04 -3.16
C ARG A 153 -6.38 10.17 -4.16
N GLU A 154 -5.26 10.19 -4.87
CA GLU A 154 -4.96 11.17 -5.92
C GLU A 154 -5.96 11.10 -7.09
N ARG A 155 -6.61 9.95 -7.30
CA ARG A 155 -7.70 9.76 -8.27
C ARG A 155 -9.09 10.10 -7.71
N GLY A 156 -9.16 10.63 -6.50
CA GLY A 156 -10.41 11.02 -5.85
C GLY A 156 -11.15 9.89 -5.14
N VAL A 157 -10.53 8.72 -4.96
CA VAL A 157 -11.10 7.59 -4.22
C VAL A 157 -10.71 7.69 -2.76
N HIS A 158 -11.71 7.74 -1.87
CA HIS A 158 -11.48 7.67 -0.41
C HIS A 158 -10.93 6.30 -0.03
N VAL A 159 -10.06 6.27 0.96
CA VAL A 159 -9.51 5.02 1.50
C VAL A 159 -9.89 4.89 2.97
N VAL A 160 -10.54 3.79 3.29
CA VAL A 160 -11.00 3.43 4.64
C VAL A 160 -10.33 2.14 5.07
N LEU A 161 -9.55 2.21 6.14
CA LEU A 161 -8.91 1.07 6.77
C LEU A 161 -9.72 0.69 8.01
N VAL A 162 -10.43 -0.41 7.95
CA VAL A 162 -11.15 -0.97 9.11
C VAL A 162 -10.18 -1.86 9.88
N GLY A 163 -10.13 -1.71 11.20
CA GLY A 163 -9.23 -2.50 12.04
C GLY A 163 -9.86 -2.90 13.38
N HIS A 164 -9.29 -3.92 14.02
CA HIS A 164 -9.64 -4.29 15.38
C HIS A 164 -8.85 -3.46 16.40
N SER A 165 -9.37 -3.41 17.62
CA SER A 165 -8.65 -2.84 18.76
C SER A 165 -7.99 -3.94 19.57
N THR A 166 -6.90 -3.58 20.23
CA THR A 166 -6.28 -4.36 21.31
C THR A 166 -6.06 -3.46 22.51
N ILE A 167 -6.08 -4.04 23.71
CA ILE A 167 -5.75 -3.31 24.93
C ILE A 167 -4.27 -3.52 25.20
N ARG A 168 -3.55 -2.41 25.40
CA ARG A 168 -2.13 -2.43 25.77
C ARG A 168 -1.90 -1.56 26.99
N LYS A 169 -0.95 -1.96 27.83
CA LYS A 169 -0.41 -1.09 28.87
C LYS A 169 0.36 0.05 28.24
N PHE A 170 0.06 1.25 28.70
CA PHE A 170 0.71 2.49 28.28
C PHE A 170 1.33 3.17 29.48
N GLU A 171 2.58 3.63 29.32
CA GLU A 171 3.31 4.39 30.30
C GLU A 171 3.60 5.76 29.68
N ALA A 172 2.90 6.80 30.15
CA ALA A 172 3.15 8.15 29.70
C ALA A 172 4.26 8.77 30.57
N PRO A 173 5.25 9.48 29.96
CA PRO A 173 6.34 10.07 30.72
C PRO A 173 5.90 11.16 31.74
N ASP A 174 4.71 11.72 31.51
CA ASP A 174 4.09 12.79 32.30
C ASP A 174 3.00 12.28 33.26
N ALA A 175 2.72 10.98 33.29
CA ALA A 175 1.73 10.37 34.17
C ALA A 175 2.39 9.46 35.21
N ALA A 176 1.90 9.53 36.45
CA ALA A 176 2.31 8.60 37.49
C ALA A 176 1.62 7.27 37.32
N GLY A 177 2.35 6.24 36.82
CA GLY A 177 1.87 4.89 36.66
C GLY A 177 1.49 4.52 35.24
N SER A 178 1.18 3.23 35.05
CA SER A 178 0.72 2.66 33.78
C SER A 178 -0.80 2.53 33.75
N TYR A 179 -1.39 2.68 32.58
CA TYR A 179 -2.84 2.46 32.39
C TYR A 179 -3.10 1.69 31.10
N ASP A 180 -4.28 1.06 31.03
CA ASP A 180 -4.71 0.30 29.86
C ASP A 180 -5.31 1.21 28.80
N ARG A 181 -4.94 0.98 27.54
CA ARG A 181 -5.36 1.79 26.42
C ARG A 181 -5.77 0.94 25.23
N TYR A 182 -6.83 1.36 24.55
CA TYR A 182 -7.21 0.80 23.25
C TYR A 182 -6.31 1.34 22.15
N GLU A 183 -5.71 0.44 21.41
CA GLU A 183 -4.88 0.75 20.25
C GLU A 183 -5.29 -0.10 19.04
N LEU A 184 -4.88 0.33 17.84
CA LEU A 184 -4.98 -0.48 16.64
C LEU A 184 -4.27 -1.82 16.85
N LYS A 185 -4.93 -2.92 16.49
CA LYS A 185 -4.39 -4.29 16.57
C LYS A 185 -3.44 -4.57 15.40
N LEU A 186 -2.38 -3.81 15.34
CA LEU A 186 -1.29 -3.92 14.37
C LEU A 186 0.04 -4.04 15.11
N THR A 187 1.10 -4.46 14.42
CA THR A 187 2.44 -4.35 14.97
C THR A 187 2.78 -2.90 15.26
N LYS A 188 3.65 -2.64 16.24
CA LYS A 188 3.94 -1.27 16.71
C LYS A 188 4.40 -0.34 15.58
N HIS A 189 5.24 -0.84 14.67
CA HIS A 189 5.79 -0.07 13.55
C HIS A 189 4.71 0.25 12.52
N VAL A 190 3.88 -0.72 12.15
CA VAL A 190 2.78 -0.54 11.18
C VAL A 190 1.68 0.34 11.77
N ALA A 191 1.34 0.19 13.05
CA ALA A 191 0.37 1.06 13.72
C ALA A 191 0.79 2.53 13.66
N ALA A 192 2.08 2.83 13.88
CA ALA A 192 2.62 4.18 13.77
C ALA A 192 2.45 4.75 12.36
N LEU A 193 2.82 4.00 11.32
CA LEU A 193 2.66 4.40 9.91
C LEU A 193 1.21 4.70 9.56
N VAL A 194 0.27 3.85 9.98
CA VAL A 194 -1.17 4.07 9.73
C VAL A 194 -1.66 5.33 10.43
N LYS A 195 -1.32 5.53 11.72
CA LYS A 195 -1.72 6.72 12.50
C LYS A 195 -1.20 8.03 11.89
N GLU A 196 0.01 8.01 11.34
CA GLU A 196 0.61 9.16 10.68
C GLU A 196 -0.06 9.43 9.32
N TRP A 197 -0.28 8.39 8.53
CA TRP A 197 -0.79 8.47 7.17
C TRP A 197 -2.23 8.94 7.08
N VAL A 198 -3.12 8.49 7.99
CA VAL A 198 -4.56 8.82 7.92
C VAL A 198 -4.84 10.29 8.27
N ASP A 199 -5.89 10.85 7.69
CA ASP A 199 -6.40 12.18 8.00
C ASP A 199 -7.33 12.16 9.23
N ALA A 200 -8.06 11.06 9.40
CA ALA A 200 -8.88 10.78 10.57
C ALA A 200 -8.62 9.36 11.09
N LEU A 201 -8.46 9.24 12.40
CA LEU A 201 -8.41 7.99 13.15
C LEU A 201 -9.60 7.98 14.09
N ILE A 202 -10.53 7.07 13.87
CA ILE A 202 -11.81 7.03 14.55
C ILE A 202 -11.92 5.77 15.39
N PHE A 203 -12.19 5.94 16.68
CA PHE A 203 -12.43 4.83 17.58
C PHE A 203 -13.92 4.59 17.78
N VAL A 204 -14.38 3.39 17.49
CA VAL A 204 -15.79 2.97 17.69
C VAL A 204 -15.86 2.01 18.86
N ASN A 205 -16.73 2.31 19.82
CA ASN A 205 -16.85 1.47 21.01
C ASN A 205 -18.32 1.31 21.45
N PHE A 206 -18.55 0.32 22.28
CA PHE A 206 -19.78 0.18 23.03
C PHE A 206 -19.81 1.18 24.19
N VAL A 207 -20.99 1.73 24.50
CA VAL A 207 -21.18 2.54 25.71
C VAL A 207 -21.33 1.62 26.89
N THR A 208 -20.35 1.65 27.78
CA THR A 208 -20.33 0.87 29.01
C THR A 208 -20.47 1.83 30.19
N LYS A 209 -21.45 1.58 31.07
CA LYS A 209 -21.64 2.28 32.33
C LYS A 209 -21.22 1.34 33.46
N VAL A 210 -20.38 1.84 34.34
CA VAL A 210 -20.06 1.10 35.58
C VAL A 210 -21.02 1.57 36.65
N THR A 211 -21.79 0.67 37.20
CA THR A 211 -22.72 0.90 38.34
C THR A 211 -22.20 0.16 39.55
N GLU A 212 -22.25 0.81 40.69
CA GLU A 212 -21.95 0.17 41.97
C GLU A 212 -23.26 -0.33 42.62
N LYS A 213 -23.33 -1.61 42.92
CA LYS A 213 -24.43 -2.22 43.65
C LYS A 213 -23.86 -3.20 44.70
N ASP A 214 -24.27 -3.03 45.94
CA ASP A 214 -23.84 -3.85 47.07
C ASP A 214 -22.30 -3.85 47.26
N GLY A 215 -21.65 -2.70 47.12
CA GLY A 215 -20.20 -2.54 47.21
C GLY A 215 -19.39 -3.21 46.08
N LYS A 216 -20.08 -3.69 45.04
CA LYS A 216 -19.45 -4.32 43.85
C LYS A 216 -19.69 -3.48 42.59
N GLN A 217 -18.62 -3.17 41.89
CA GLN A 217 -18.70 -2.52 40.59
C GLN A 217 -19.17 -3.54 39.54
N ARG A 218 -20.19 -3.20 38.78
CA ARG A 218 -20.70 -3.99 37.65
C ARG A 218 -20.74 -3.13 36.39
N ALA A 219 -20.18 -3.64 35.31
CA ALA A 219 -20.34 -3.04 34.00
C ALA A 219 -21.73 -3.35 33.43
N VAL A 220 -22.49 -2.31 33.07
CA VAL A 220 -23.81 -2.41 32.46
C VAL A 220 -23.76 -1.63 31.14
N GLY A 221 -24.26 -2.22 30.07
CA GLY A 221 -24.29 -1.59 28.74
C GLY A 221 -24.15 -2.60 27.61
N GLY A 222 -23.82 -2.16 26.40
CA GLY A 222 -23.44 -3.05 25.30
C GLY A 222 -24.34 -3.04 24.08
N ARG A 223 -25.46 -2.30 24.07
CA ARG A 223 -26.27 -2.07 22.86
C ARG A 223 -25.99 -0.73 22.19
N GLU A 224 -25.76 0.29 22.98
CA GLU A 224 -25.45 1.63 22.49
C GLU A 224 -23.98 1.68 22.02
N ARG A 225 -23.78 2.25 20.84
CA ARG A 225 -22.45 2.38 20.21
C ARG A 225 -22.16 3.85 19.95
N VAL A 226 -20.91 4.21 20.09
CA VAL A 226 -20.45 5.59 19.96
C VAL A 226 -19.18 5.63 19.11
N VAL A 227 -19.07 6.70 18.32
CA VAL A 227 -17.90 7.05 17.53
C VAL A 227 -17.12 8.12 18.29
N HIS A 228 -15.86 7.88 18.59
CA HIS A 228 -14.95 8.82 19.22
C HIS A 228 -13.98 9.36 18.17
N THR A 229 -13.89 10.67 18.07
CA THR A 229 -13.07 11.40 17.09
C THR A 229 -11.87 12.08 17.72
N THR A 230 -11.88 12.23 19.04
CA THR A 230 -10.87 12.93 19.84
C THR A 230 -10.09 11.96 20.72
N HIS A 231 -8.79 12.16 20.76
CA HIS A 231 -7.84 11.42 21.58
C HIS A 231 -8.14 11.56 23.07
N THR A 232 -7.95 10.46 23.82
CA THR A 232 -8.00 10.42 25.28
C THR A 232 -6.90 9.50 25.83
N ALA A 233 -6.75 9.44 27.15
CA ALA A 233 -5.86 8.45 27.77
C ALA A 233 -6.27 7.01 27.40
N ALA A 234 -7.58 6.73 27.24
CA ALA A 234 -8.10 5.40 27.02
C ALA A 234 -8.04 4.91 25.56
N TRP A 235 -7.92 5.79 24.57
CA TRP A 235 -7.84 5.44 23.15
C TRP A 235 -7.17 6.52 22.31
N ASP A 236 -6.60 6.13 21.17
CA ASP A 236 -6.15 7.05 20.13
C ASP A 236 -7.30 7.48 19.25
N ALA A 237 -7.33 8.77 18.89
CA ALA A 237 -8.14 9.29 17.81
C ALA A 237 -7.48 10.52 17.19
N LYS A 238 -7.83 10.83 15.94
CA LYS A 238 -7.31 11.96 15.18
C LYS A 238 -8.41 12.51 14.29
N ASN A 239 -8.61 13.81 14.32
CA ASN A 239 -9.68 14.47 13.57
C ASN A 239 -9.16 15.80 13.01
N ARG A 240 -8.91 15.83 11.70
CA ARG A 240 -8.52 17.04 10.95
C ARG A 240 -9.70 17.79 10.34
N TYR A 241 -10.91 17.31 10.58
CA TYR A 241 -12.12 17.81 9.91
C TYR A 241 -13.06 18.60 10.81
N GLY A 242 -12.73 18.73 12.10
CA GLY A 242 -13.53 19.47 13.07
C GLY A 242 -14.85 18.79 13.43
N LEU A 243 -14.88 17.44 13.42
CA LEU A 243 -16.02 16.68 13.93
C LEU A 243 -16.12 16.81 15.45
N ASP A 244 -17.33 16.72 15.99
CA ASP A 244 -17.56 16.67 17.44
C ASP A 244 -16.89 15.47 18.07
N ASP A 245 -16.46 15.56 19.33
CA ASP A 245 -15.69 14.56 20.06
C ASP A 245 -16.38 13.17 20.10
N LYS A 246 -17.72 13.18 20.15
CA LYS A 246 -18.55 11.99 20.19
C LYS A 246 -19.70 12.10 19.22
N LEU A 247 -19.89 11.07 18.41
CA LEU A 247 -20.92 11.01 17.40
C LEU A 247 -21.72 9.72 17.51
N PRO A 248 -23.01 9.72 17.12
CA PRO A 248 -23.78 8.49 16.94
C PRO A 248 -23.08 7.54 15.94
N CYS A 249 -23.16 6.23 16.20
CA CYS A 249 -22.53 5.23 15.35
C CYS A 249 -23.42 4.93 14.11
N VAL A 250 -23.54 5.95 13.25
CA VAL A 250 -24.25 5.89 11.95
C VAL A 250 -23.38 6.55 10.87
N SER A 251 -23.46 6.05 9.64
CA SER A 251 -22.60 6.52 8.53
C SER A 251 -22.78 8.02 8.26
N ALA A 252 -24.00 8.54 8.41
CA ALA A 252 -24.32 9.98 8.25
C ALA A 252 -23.48 10.87 9.19
N SER A 253 -23.13 10.40 10.38
CA SER A 253 -22.29 11.16 11.33
C SER A 253 -20.89 11.43 10.82
N LEU A 254 -20.38 10.59 9.89
CA LEU A 254 -19.07 10.71 9.27
C LEU A 254 -19.12 11.31 7.86
N ALA A 255 -20.30 11.69 7.36
CA ALA A 255 -20.46 12.29 6.05
C ALA A 255 -19.55 13.52 5.79
N PRO A 256 -19.26 14.40 6.77
CA PRO A 256 -18.36 15.54 6.56
C PRO A 256 -16.93 15.13 6.14
N LEU A 257 -16.50 13.91 6.48
CA LEU A 257 -15.18 13.38 6.06
C LEU A 257 -15.08 13.22 4.53
N PHE A 258 -16.20 12.99 3.85
CA PHE A 258 -16.27 12.69 2.43
C PHE A 258 -16.72 13.88 1.57
N ALA A 259 -17.16 14.95 2.19
CA ALA A 259 -17.75 16.12 1.50
C ALA A 259 -16.73 16.92 0.67
N ARG A 260 -15.45 16.85 0.98
CA ARG A 260 -14.41 17.70 0.36
C ARG A 260 -14.02 17.28 -1.07
N VAL A 261 -14.40 16.11 -1.54
CA VAL A 261 -14.13 15.65 -2.91
C VAL A 261 -15.19 16.11 -3.89
N ALA A 262 -16.41 16.34 -3.44
CA ALA A 262 -17.54 16.70 -4.31
C ALA A 262 -17.35 18.03 -5.08
N ALA A 263 -16.43 18.90 -4.65
CA ALA A 263 -16.20 20.22 -5.24
C ALA A 263 -15.07 20.29 -6.29
N SER A 264 -14.34 19.20 -6.57
CA SER A 264 -13.06 19.31 -7.30
C SER A 264 -12.71 18.18 -8.27
N VAL A 265 -13.67 17.38 -8.72
CA VAL A 265 -13.42 16.62 -9.96
C VAL A 265 -13.52 17.65 -11.08
N PRO A 266 -12.41 18.09 -11.75
CA PRO A 266 -12.53 18.79 -13.00
C PRO A 266 -13.26 17.80 -13.91
N SER A 267 -14.52 18.13 -14.27
CA SER A 267 -15.19 17.47 -15.38
C SER A 267 -14.23 17.60 -16.55
N VAL A 268 -13.63 16.49 -16.97
CA VAL A 268 -13.02 16.45 -18.29
C VAL A 268 -14.13 16.91 -19.24
N PRO A 269 -13.97 18.04 -19.96
CA PRO A 269 -15.01 18.50 -20.85
C PRO A 269 -15.30 17.35 -21.82
N PRO A 270 -16.59 17.02 -22.07
CA PRO A 270 -16.91 16.01 -23.05
C PRO A 270 -16.25 16.43 -24.37
N VAL A 271 -15.41 15.58 -24.90
CA VAL A 271 -14.87 15.77 -26.26
C VAL A 271 -16.09 15.93 -27.17
N PRO A 272 -16.25 17.04 -27.92
CA PRO A 272 -17.43 17.23 -28.75
C PRO A 272 -17.51 16.04 -29.70
N ALA A 273 -18.68 15.39 -29.69
CA ALA A 273 -18.99 14.30 -30.60
C ALA A 273 -18.94 14.84 -32.03
N VAL A 274 -17.84 14.63 -32.71
CA VAL A 274 -17.75 14.85 -34.15
C VAL A 274 -18.60 13.75 -34.79
N ALA A 275 -19.70 14.16 -35.43
CA ALA A 275 -20.53 13.30 -36.25
C ALA A 275 -19.67 12.71 -37.37
N VAL A 276 -19.29 11.45 -37.25
CA VAL A 276 -18.54 10.74 -38.30
C VAL A 276 -19.54 10.08 -39.20
N ALA A 277 -19.62 10.60 -40.44
CA ALA A 277 -20.22 9.90 -41.56
C ALA A 277 -19.48 8.58 -41.80
N ALA A 278 -20.21 7.49 -41.93
CA ALA A 278 -19.67 6.16 -42.08
C ALA A 278 -18.92 6.01 -43.41
N THR A 279 -17.59 5.83 -43.30
CA THR A 279 -16.76 5.24 -44.36
C THR A 279 -15.92 4.13 -43.74
N PRO A 280 -15.80 2.93 -44.32
CA PRO A 280 -15.09 1.83 -43.70
C PRO A 280 -13.59 2.06 -43.77
N THR A 281 -12.99 2.44 -42.65
CA THR A 281 -11.53 2.60 -42.54
C THR A 281 -10.96 1.48 -41.66
N VAL A 282 -9.96 0.81 -42.25
CA VAL A 282 -9.10 -0.20 -41.63
C VAL A 282 -8.65 0.24 -40.22
N LEU A 283 -8.86 -0.62 -39.23
CA LEU A 283 -8.46 -0.42 -37.84
C LEU A 283 -6.94 -0.19 -37.74
N PRO A 284 -6.46 0.91 -37.17
CA PRO A 284 -5.04 1.03 -36.81
C PRO A 284 -4.71 0.09 -35.65
N ALA A 285 -3.51 -0.47 -35.68
CA ALA A 285 -2.97 -1.35 -34.64
C ALA A 285 -3.04 -0.71 -33.24
N PRO A 286 -3.22 -1.49 -32.17
CA PRO A 286 -3.32 -0.99 -30.81
C PRO A 286 -2.06 -0.22 -30.41
N ARG A 287 -2.25 0.96 -29.80
CA ARG A 287 -1.14 1.76 -29.27
C ARG A 287 -0.45 0.96 -28.15
N PRO A 288 0.89 0.97 -28.10
CA PRO A 288 1.61 0.32 -27.02
C PRO A 288 1.23 0.95 -25.67
N GLY A 289 0.91 0.11 -24.69
CA GLY A 289 0.67 0.50 -23.31
C GLY A 289 1.92 1.14 -22.66
N PRO A 290 1.82 1.68 -21.44
CA PRO A 290 2.97 2.28 -20.76
C PRO A 290 4.12 1.29 -20.68
N VAL A 291 5.29 1.71 -21.15
CA VAL A 291 6.50 0.89 -21.10
C VAL A 291 6.93 0.74 -19.66
N LEU A 292 6.75 -0.47 -19.10
CA LEU A 292 7.23 -0.81 -17.77
C LEU A 292 8.75 -1.00 -17.81
N LEU A 293 9.48 -0.27 -16.95
CA LEU A 293 10.92 -0.44 -16.82
C LEU A 293 11.24 -1.81 -16.19
N ILE A 294 12.41 -2.34 -16.55
CA ILE A 294 12.94 -3.58 -15.98
C ILE A 294 13.05 -3.49 -14.45
N THR A 295 12.73 -4.57 -13.74
CA THR A 295 12.88 -4.65 -12.29
C THR A 295 14.31 -5.08 -11.92
N ARG A 296 14.75 -4.70 -10.71
CA ARG A 296 16.05 -5.14 -10.19
C ARG A 296 16.20 -6.67 -10.16
N GLU A 297 15.13 -7.38 -9.81
CA GLU A 297 15.10 -8.84 -9.81
C GLU A 297 15.32 -9.44 -11.20
N GLN A 298 14.75 -8.81 -12.23
CA GLN A 298 14.96 -9.22 -13.61
C GLN A 298 16.41 -8.98 -14.05
N VAL A 299 17.04 -7.88 -13.62
CA VAL A 299 18.47 -7.59 -13.87
C VAL A 299 19.36 -8.65 -13.23
N GLU A 300 19.13 -8.96 -11.96
CA GLU A 300 19.89 -9.97 -11.21
C GLU A 300 19.74 -11.38 -11.83
N THR A 301 18.53 -11.72 -12.29
CA THR A 301 18.25 -12.99 -12.99
C THR A 301 18.96 -13.06 -14.34
N LEU A 302 18.96 -11.98 -15.13
CA LEU A 302 19.67 -11.91 -16.41
C LEU A 302 21.17 -12.07 -16.22
N ASP A 303 21.75 -11.42 -15.23
CA ASP A 303 23.18 -11.54 -14.92
C ASP A 303 23.56 -12.95 -14.49
N LEU A 304 22.74 -13.59 -13.65
CA LEU A 304 22.95 -14.97 -13.22
C LEU A 304 22.95 -15.93 -14.41
N PHE A 305 21.91 -15.85 -15.26
CA PHE A 305 21.76 -16.73 -16.43
C PHE A 305 22.87 -16.47 -17.45
N TRP A 306 23.27 -15.21 -17.63
CA TRP A 306 24.34 -14.82 -18.52
C TRP A 306 25.68 -15.44 -18.13
N ARG A 307 26.02 -15.38 -16.84
CA ARG A 307 27.23 -16.02 -16.27
C ARG A 307 27.15 -17.55 -16.37
N THR A 308 25.99 -18.13 -16.02
CA THR A 308 25.77 -19.58 -16.06
C THR A 308 25.97 -20.15 -17.46
N LEU A 309 25.57 -19.42 -18.51
CA LEU A 309 25.73 -19.79 -19.91
C LEU A 309 27.08 -19.37 -20.52
N ASN A 310 27.97 -18.77 -19.75
CA ASN A 310 29.26 -18.25 -20.18
C ASN A 310 29.18 -17.38 -21.45
N LYS A 311 28.16 -16.49 -21.51
CA LYS A 311 27.88 -15.60 -22.65
C LYS A 311 28.83 -14.40 -22.70
N THR A 312 29.19 -14.00 -23.90
CA THR A 312 30.11 -12.87 -24.18
C THR A 312 29.38 -11.55 -24.37
N ALA A 313 30.10 -10.45 -24.45
CA ALA A 313 29.54 -9.14 -24.80
C ALA A 313 28.92 -9.13 -26.22
N ALA A 314 29.50 -9.87 -27.19
CA ALA A 314 28.94 -10.01 -28.52
C ALA A 314 27.60 -10.74 -28.52
N ASP A 315 27.42 -11.70 -27.60
CA ASP A 315 26.13 -12.38 -27.42
C ASP A 315 25.09 -11.45 -26.80
N ARG A 316 25.51 -10.49 -25.98
CA ARG A 316 24.61 -9.47 -25.40
C ARG A 316 24.00 -8.58 -26.48
N ALA A 317 24.79 -8.10 -27.42
CA ALA A 317 24.29 -7.34 -28.55
C ALA A 317 23.26 -8.08 -29.37
N LYS A 318 23.49 -9.40 -29.64
CA LYS A 318 22.50 -10.24 -30.33
C LYS A 318 21.21 -10.46 -29.51
N ALA A 319 21.36 -10.56 -28.18
CA ALA A 319 20.21 -10.72 -27.29
C ALA A 319 19.34 -9.45 -27.27
N PHE A 320 19.93 -8.27 -27.18
CA PHE A 320 19.25 -6.98 -27.24
C PHE A 320 18.51 -6.80 -28.57
N ALA A 321 19.19 -7.04 -29.70
CA ALA A 321 18.54 -7.00 -31.01
C ALA A 321 17.37 -8.00 -31.13
N TRP A 322 17.49 -9.18 -30.52
CA TRP A 322 16.42 -10.19 -30.54
C TRP A 322 15.16 -9.75 -29.78
N VAL A 323 15.30 -9.00 -28.68
CA VAL A 323 14.16 -8.45 -27.92
C VAL A 323 13.65 -7.13 -28.50
N GLY A 324 14.31 -6.59 -29.52
CA GLY A 324 13.96 -5.31 -30.17
C GLY A 324 14.35 -4.11 -29.30
N CYS A 325 15.52 -4.15 -28.71
CA CYS A 325 16.11 -3.03 -27.96
C CYS A 325 17.36 -2.55 -28.71
N ASP A 326 17.30 -1.35 -29.24
CA ASP A 326 18.37 -0.72 -30.04
C ASP A 326 19.15 0.30 -29.19
N THR A 327 19.86 -0.19 -28.17
CA THR A 327 20.71 0.67 -27.33
C THR A 327 22.19 0.43 -27.61
N ILE A 328 23.01 1.46 -27.38
CA ILE A 328 24.45 1.39 -27.57
C ILE A 328 25.17 0.79 -26.35
N ASP A 329 24.64 1.05 -25.14
CA ASP A 329 25.31 0.67 -23.89
C ASP A 329 25.11 -0.80 -23.47
N LEU A 330 24.13 -1.49 -24.05
CA LEU A 330 23.82 -2.90 -23.76
C LEU A 330 23.71 -3.22 -22.25
N ALA A 331 23.32 -2.24 -21.44
CA ALA A 331 23.07 -2.42 -20.01
C ALA A 331 21.67 -3.01 -19.80
N TRP A 332 21.49 -3.88 -18.79
CA TRP A 332 20.18 -4.53 -18.58
C TRP A 332 19.06 -3.57 -18.24
N ASP A 333 19.37 -2.43 -17.61
CA ASP A 333 18.44 -1.37 -17.24
C ASP A 333 17.86 -0.60 -18.44
N GLU A 334 18.42 -0.78 -19.62
CA GLU A 334 17.89 -0.27 -20.90
C GLU A 334 16.71 -1.12 -21.44
N LEU A 335 16.50 -2.32 -20.91
CA LEU A 335 15.39 -3.17 -21.31
C LEU A 335 14.08 -2.75 -20.63
N THR A 336 12.96 -2.95 -21.32
CA THR A 336 11.65 -2.94 -20.69
C THR A 336 11.41 -4.23 -19.94
N SER A 337 10.48 -4.23 -18.98
CA SER A 337 10.12 -5.43 -18.21
C SER A 337 9.66 -6.57 -19.12
N ASP A 338 8.94 -6.29 -20.19
CA ASP A 338 8.51 -7.28 -21.19
C ASP A 338 9.66 -7.87 -22.00
N GLN A 339 10.62 -7.02 -22.41
CA GLN A 339 11.83 -7.46 -23.11
C GLN A 339 12.68 -8.35 -22.22
N ALA A 340 12.83 -7.97 -20.94
CA ALA A 340 13.55 -8.75 -19.94
C ALA A 340 12.88 -10.12 -19.70
N HIS A 341 11.56 -10.19 -19.56
CA HIS A 341 10.83 -11.45 -19.40
C HIS A 341 11.05 -12.41 -20.59
N ARG A 342 10.96 -11.90 -21.82
CA ARG A 342 11.20 -12.71 -23.01
C ARG A 342 12.63 -13.25 -23.05
N LEU A 343 13.61 -12.44 -22.68
CA LEU A 343 15.02 -12.84 -22.66
C LEU A 343 15.30 -13.86 -21.55
N ILE A 344 14.77 -13.65 -20.35
CA ILE A 344 14.86 -14.60 -19.21
C ILE A 344 14.31 -15.96 -19.62
N ALA A 345 13.10 -16.02 -20.20
CA ALA A 345 12.49 -17.29 -20.63
C ALA A 345 13.35 -18.04 -21.64
N LYS A 346 13.95 -17.31 -22.61
CA LYS A 346 14.84 -17.92 -23.62
C LYS A 346 16.13 -18.46 -23.02
N LEU A 347 16.74 -17.73 -22.07
CA LEU A 347 17.96 -18.16 -21.39
C LEU A 347 17.69 -19.39 -20.51
N GLN A 348 16.56 -19.40 -19.82
CA GLN A 348 16.13 -20.53 -18.99
C GLN A 348 15.90 -21.80 -19.80
N GLU A 349 15.31 -21.70 -21.00
CA GLU A 349 15.19 -22.83 -21.94
C GLU A 349 16.56 -23.36 -22.36
N GLN A 350 17.54 -22.50 -22.61
CA GLN A 350 18.92 -22.90 -22.95
C GLN A 350 19.60 -23.65 -21.79
N ILE A 351 19.45 -23.13 -20.56
CA ILE A 351 20.00 -23.79 -19.35
C ILE A 351 19.38 -25.17 -19.18
N THR A 352 18.06 -25.30 -19.34
CA THR A 352 17.36 -26.58 -19.22
C THR A 352 17.83 -27.59 -20.26
N LYS A 353 18.04 -27.18 -21.52
CA LYS A 353 18.56 -28.04 -22.59
C LYS A 353 19.98 -28.55 -22.29
N ILE A 354 20.86 -27.66 -21.79
CA ILE A 354 22.23 -28.03 -21.43
C ILE A 354 22.24 -28.99 -20.25
N THR A 355 21.40 -28.75 -19.24
CA THR A 355 21.28 -29.61 -18.06
C THR A 355 20.73 -31.00 -18.41
N ALA A 356 19.79 -31.06 -19.35
CA ALA A 356 19.22 -32.31 -19.85
C ALA A 356 20.24 -33.11 -20.67
N ALA A 357 21.01 -32.43 -21.53
CA ALA A 357 22.08 -33.07 -22.32
C ALA A 357 23.24 -33.59 -21.47
N GLY A 358 23.58 -32.90 -20.34
CA GLY A 358 24.61 -33.33 -19.41
C GLY A 358 24.25 -34.57 -18.57
N LYS A 359 22.94 -34.89 -18.43
CA LYS A 359 22.48 -36.11 -17.72
C LYS A 359 22.43 -37.38 -18.58
N GLY A 360 22.62 -37.25 -19.89
CA GLY A 360 22.60 -38.38 -20.85
C GLY A 360 23.97 -39.01 -21.16
N GLY A 361 25.04 -38.60 -20.47
CA GLY A 361 26.41 -38.99 -20.76
C GLY A 361 27.10 -39.84 -19.69
N THR A 362 26.35 -40.60 -18.87
CA THR A 362 26.91 -41.58 -17.94
C THR A 362 26.12 -42.88 -18.03
N GLN A 363 26.41 -43.70 -18.98
CA GLN A 363 26.27 -45.17 -18.96
C GLN A 363 27.59 -45.80 -19.26
#